data_422bed0ad43df70d1de7545c2ecf88eb
#
_entry.id   422bed0ad43df70d1de7545c2ecf88eb
#
_cell.length_a   1.000
_cell.length_b   1.000
_cell.length_c   1.000
_cell.angle_alpha   90.00
_cell.angle_beta   90.00
_cell.angle_gamma   90.00
#
_symmetry.space_group_name_H-M   'P 1'
#
loop_
_entity.id
_entity.type
_entity.pdbx_description
1 polymer ?
#
loop_
_entity_poly.entity_id
_entity_poly.type
_entity_poly.pdbx_seq_one_letter_code
_entity_poly.pdbx_strand_id
1 'polypeptide(L)'
;MKYMNILLVDDDMDDRMLFQQTLEEMDPEIKLHYAENGLEMVTWLDECVDQDLPDLIILDQNMPKMTGRDSLVFLKDSTRYKYIPVIVYSTFQVKDFYLSCRELGALEVVAKPDTIQAYRNMISQFIAVK
;
A
#
# COMPACT_ATOMS: atom_id res chain seq x y z
N MET A 1 1.70 -10.61 -14.93
CA MET A 1 0.52 -9.74 -14.71
C MET A 1 0.95 -8.44 -14.07
N LYS A 2 0.38 -7.34 -14.50
CA LYS A 2 0.72 -5.99 -14.05
C LYS A 2 -0.35 -5.48 -13.09
N TYR A 3 0.05 -4.80 -12.02
CA TYR A 3 -0.90 -4.12 -11.16
C TYR A 3 -1.45 -2.89 -11.88
N MET A 4 -2.77 -2.78 -11.98
CA MET A 4 -3.42 -1.68 -12.70
C MET A 4 -4.22 -0.75 -11.79
N ASN A 5 -4.53 -1.19 -10.58
CA ASN A 5 -5.38 -0.48 -9.64
C ASN A 5 -4.78 -0.59 -8.25
N ILE A 6 -4.21 0.51 -7.77
CA ILE A 6 -3.45 0.53 -6.51
C ILE A 6 -4.18 1.41 -5.51
N LEU A 7 -4.33 0.91 -4.28
CA LEU A 7 -4.79 1.71 -3.15
C LEU A 7 -3.59 2.02 -2.25
N LEU A 8 -3.31 3.29 -2.07
CA LEU A 8 -2.28 3.77 -1.15
C LEU A 8 -2.96 4.29 0.12
N VAL A 9 -2.55 3.77 1.27
CA VAL A 9 -3.06 4.20 2.57
C VAL A 9 -1.93 4.92 3.30
N ASP A 10 -2.02 6.24 3.40
CA ASP A 10 -0.98 7.10 3.94
C ASP A 10 -1.62 8.39 4.42
N ASP A 11 -1.36 8.78 5.66
CA ASP A 11 -1.96 9.97 6.26
C ASP A 11 -1.28 11.28 5.83
N ASP A 12 -0.12 11.22 5.19
CA ASP A 12 0.63 12.41 4.79
C ASP A 12 0.29 12.78 3.34
N MET A 13 -0.32 13.96 3.18
CA MET A 13 -0.74 14.44 1.86
C MET A 13 0.45 14.66 0.93
N ASP A 14 1.57 15.15 1.45
CA ASP A 14 2.75 15.41 0.62
C ASP A 14 3.33 14.09 0.08
N ASP A 15 3.37 13.06 0.92
CA ASP A 15 3.84 11.73 0.49
C ASP A 15 2.91 11.13 -0.56
N ARG A 16 1.59 11.29 -0.38
CA ARG A 16 0.63 10.81 -1.38
C ARG A 16 0.81 11.51 -2.72
N MET A 17 1.04 12.82 -2.68
CA MET A 17 1.25 13.59 -3.91
C MET A 17 2.51 13.18 -4.64
N LEU A 18 3.60 12.96 -3.90
CA LEU A 18 4.85 12.48 -4.49
C LEU A 18 4.68 11.11 -5.13
N PHE A 19 3.98 10.22 -4.45
CA PHE A 19 3.68 8.89 -5.00
C PHE A 19 2.89 9.01 -6.30
N GLN A 20 1.82 9.81 -6.28
CA GLN A 20 0.96 9.98 -7.45
C GLN A 20 1.73 10.56 -8.63
N GLN A 21 2.49 11.65 -8.41
CA GLN A 21 3.27 12.27 -9.47
C GLN A 21 4.27 11.30 -10.08
N THR A 22 4.97 10.57 -9.22
CA THR A 22 5.98 9.61 -9.68
C THR A 22 5.35 8.49 -10.48
N LEU A 23 4.23 7.96 -9.99
CA LEU A 23 3.52 6.88 -10.68
C LEU A 23 3.00 7.34 -12.04
N GLU A 24 2.43 8.54 -12.12
CA GLU A 24 1.92 9.09 -13.39
C GLU A 24 3.03 9.25 -14.42
N GLU A 25 4.22 9.66 -13.99
CA GLU A 25 5.37 9.79 -14.89
C GLU A 25 5.86 8.43 -15.39
N MET A 26 5.80 7.41 -14.53
CA MET A 26 6.33 6.09 -14.86
C MET A 26 5.34 5.24 -15.64
N ASP A 27 4.05 5.30 -15.30
CA ASP A 27 3.02 4.52 -15.96
C ASP A 27 1.65 5.20 -15.76
N PRO A 28 1.23 6.06 -16.68
CA PRO A 28 -0.02 6.80 -16.53
C PRO A 28 -1.28 5.94 -16.65
N GLU A 29 -1.16 4.69 -17.06
CA GLU A 29 -2.32 3.79 -17.14
C GLU A 29 -2.75 3.23 -15.79
N ILE A 30 -1.85 3.22 -14.81
CA ILE A 30 -2.16 2.69 -13.48
C ILE A 30 -3.02 3.69 -12.74
N LYS A 31 -4.14 3.20 -12.20
CA LYS A 31 -5.04 4.01 -11.37
C LYS A 31 -4.57 3.96 -9.93
N LEU A 32 -4.46 5.12 -9.32
CA LEU A 32 -4.11 5.25 -7.91
C LEU A 32 -5.29 5.84 -7.13
N HIS A 33 -5.71 5.14 -6.09
CA HIS A 33 -6.66 5.63 -5.11
C HIS A 33 -5.95 5.76 -3.78
N TYR A 34 -6.46 6.57 -2.87
CA TYR A 34 -5.84 6.67 -1.56
C TYR A 34 -6.85 6.85 -0.45
N ALA A 35 -6.43 6.41 0.73
CA ALA A 35 -7.12 6.60 2.00
C ALA A 35 -6.14 7.21 2.98
N GLU A 36 -6.62 8.00 3.92
CA GLU A 36 -5.76 8.71 4.87
C GLU A 36 -5.37 7.86 6.07
N ASN A 37 -6.12 6.79 6.34
CA ASN A 37 -5.86 5.92 7.48
C ASN A 37 -6.56 4.58 7.26
N GLY A 38 -6.33 3.65 8.20
CA GLY A 38 -6.90 2.31 8.09
C GLY A 38 -8.43 2.28 8.15
N LEU A 39 -9.04 3.16 8.95
CA LEU A 39 -10.51 3.21 9.03
C LEU A 39 -11.13 3.68 7.73
N GLU A 40 -10.54 4.70 7.13
CA GLU A 40 -10.99 5.18 5.80
C GLU A 40 -10.77 4.13 4.73
N MET A 41 -9.67 3.38 4.83
CA MET A 41 -9.41 2.24 3.94
C MET A 41 -10.56 1.21 4.01
N VAL A 42 -10.97 0.85 5.20
CA VAL A 42 -12.05 -0.13 5.38
C VAL A 42 -13.34 0.37 4.74
N THR A 43 -13.69 1.63 4.98
CA THR A 43 -14.88 2.23 4.40
C THR A 43 -14.80 2.22 2.87
N TRP A 44 -13.64 2.63 2.35
CA TRP A 44 -13.44 2.68 0.90
C TRP A 44 -13.58 1.30 0.25
N LEU A 45 -12.96 0.29 0.86
CA LEU A 45 -13.03 -1.09 0.35
C LEU A 45 -14.46 -1.65 0.43
N ASP A 46 -15.18 -1.38 1.52
CA ASP A 46 -16.54 -1.88 1.70
C ASP A 46 -17.52 -1.28 0.71
N GLU A 47 -17.23 -0.09 0.20
CA GLU A 47 -18.07 0.56 -0.81
C GLU A 47 -17.73 0.12 -2.23
N CYS A 48 -16.60 -0.56 -2.44
CA CYS A 48 -16.22 -1.06 -3.75
C CYS A 48 -17.05 -2.27 -4.14
N VAL A 49 -17.44 -2.35 -5.41
CA VAL A 49 -17.89 -3.64 -5.97
C VAL A 49 -16.65 -4.52 -6.22
N ASP A 50 -16.85 -5.83 -6.30
CA ASP A 50 -15.73 -6.77 -6.36
C ASP A 50 -14.76 -6.49 -7.51
N GLN A 51 -15.28 -6.13 -8.67
CA GLN A 51 -14.43 -5.87 -9.84
C GLN A 51 -13.60 -4.59 -9.73
N ASP A 52 -13.94 -3.70 -8.80
CA ASP A 52 -13.23 -2.44 -8.58
C ASP A 52 -12.26 -2.51 -7.41
N LEU A 53 -12.16 -3.66 -6.74
CA LEU A 53 -11.18 -3.83 -5.67
C LEU A 53 -9.75 -3.62 -6.21
N PRO A 54 -8.88 -3.02 -5.40
CA PRO A 54 -7.49 -2.84 -5.83
C PRO A 54 -6.80 -4.18 -6.01
N ASP A 55 -5.85 -4.23 -6.93
CA ASP A 55 -5.03 -5.42 -7.12
C ASP A 55 -3.68 -5.31 -6.39
N LEU A 56 -3.44 -4.19 -5.71
CA LEU A 56 -2.32 -4.00 -4.80
C LEU A 56 -2.70 -2.93 -3.77
N ILE A 57 -2.39 -3.19 -2.50
CA ILE A 57 -2.56 -2.20 -1.42
C ILE A 57 -1.20 -1.90 -0.82
N ILE A 58 -0.88 -0.63 -0.68
CA ILE A 58 0.34 -0.17 -0.03
C ILE A 58 -0.05 0.55 1.25
N LEU A 59 0.49 0.09 2.39
CA LEU A 59 0.14 0.60 3.71
C LEU A 59 1.33 1.29 4.35
N ASP A 60 1.14 2.53 4.78
CA ASP A 60 2.08 3.21 5.65
C ASP A 60 1.92 2.66 7.07
N GLN A 61 3.03 2.31 7.72
CA GLN A 61 2.98 1.84 9.11
C GLN A 61 2.61 2.96 10.08
N ASN A 62 3.10 4.17 9.82
CA ASN A 62 2.98 5.28 10.77
C ASN A 62 1.71 6.10 10.52
N MET A 63 0.58 5.56 10.95
CA MET A 63 -0.72 6.22 10.82
C MET A 63 -1.42 6.28 12.18
N PRO A 64 -2.19 7.35 12.43
CA PRO A 64 -3.00 7.41 13.64
C PRO A 64 -4.17 6.43 13.55
N LYS A 65 -4.77 6.12 14.70
CA LYS A 65 -5.96 5.28 14.87
C LYS A 65 -5.72 3.81 14.52
N MET A 66 -5.23 3.53 13.32
CA MET A 66 -5.04 2.16 12.86
C MET A 66 -3.74 2.11 12.06
N THR A 67 -2.73 1.45 12.61
CA THR A 67 -1.41 1.38 11.97
C THR A 67 -1.45 0.52 10.70
N GLY A 68 -0.36 0.57 9.93
CA GLY A 68 -0.22 -0.29 8.76
C GLY A 68 -0.32 -1.76 9.12
N ARG A 69 0.33 -2.18 10.23
CA ARG A 69 0.25 -3.56 10.69
C ARG A 69 -1.17 -3.95 11.09
N ASP A 70 -1.89 -3.07 11.78
CA ASP A 70 -3.29 -3.33 12.15
C ASP A 70 -4.16 -3.47 10.90
N SER A 71 -3.92 -2.63 9.91
CA SER A 71 -4.64 -2.69 8.63
C SER A 71 -4.35 -3.99 7.90
N LEU A 72 -3.10 -4.44 7.93
CA LEU A 72 -2.70 -5.71 7.33
C LEU A 72 -3.45 -6.88 7.99
N VAL A 73 -3.52 -6.91 9.32
CA VAL A 73 -4.27 -7.94 10.05
C VAL A 73 -5.72 -7.94 9.61
N PHE A 74 -6.34 -6.77 9.55
CA PHE A 74 -7.73 -6.66 9.10
C PHE A 74 -7.92 -7.27 7.71
N LEU A 75 -7.05 -6.91 6.77
CA LEU A 75 -7.16 -7.38 5.39
C LEU A 75 -6.98 -8.89 5.28
N LYS A 76 -5.99 -9.44 5.98
CA LYS A 76 -5.69 -10.87 5.89
C LYS A 76 -6.69 -11.74 6.63
N ASP A 77 -7.43 -11.19 7.58
CA ASP A 77 -8.53 -11.89 8.24
C ASP A 77 -9.84 -11.84 7.45
N SER A 78 -9.93 -11.00 6.44
CA SER A 78 -11.14 -10.84 5.63
C SER A 78 -11.21 -11.88 4.52
N THR A 79 -12.34 -12.57 4.39
CA THR A 79 -12.55 -13.50 3.29
C THR A 79 -12.58 -12.79 1.94
N ARG A 80 -12.98 -11.53 1.94
CA ARG A 80 -13.10 -10.74 0.71
C ARG A 80 -11.77 -10.11 0.27
N TYR A 81 -10.94 -9.71 1.24
CA TYR A 81 -9.73 -8.91 0.95
C TYR A 81 -8.42 -9.69 1.09
N LYS A 82 -8.44 -10.87 1.71
CA LYS A 82 -7.20 -11.59 2.05
C LYS A 82 -6.31 -11.95 0.87
N TYR A 83 -6.87 -11.99 -0.32
CA TYR A 83 -6.11 -12.33 -1.53
C TYR A 83 -5.45 -11.14 -2.21
N ILE A 84 -5.74 -9.91 -1.75
CA ILE A 84 -5.12 -8.71 -2.32
C ILE A 84 -3.68 -8.63 -1.81
N PRO A 85 -2.68 -8.56 -2.69
CA PRO A 85 -1.29 -8.35 -2.26
C PRO A 85 -1.14 -7.04 -1.50
N VAL A 86 -0.39 -7.07 -0.40
CA VAL A 86 -0.18 -5.92 0.47
C VAL A 86 1.30 -5.68 0.68
N ILE A 87 1.73 -4.44 0.50
CA ILE A 87 3.08 -4.00 0.80
C ILE A 87 2.98 -2.98 1.94
N VAL A 88 3.81 -3.16 2.96
CA VAL A 88 3.88 -2.22 4.09
C VAL A 88 5.16 -1.41 3.94
N TYR A 89 5.08 -0.08 4.05
CA TYR A 89 6.29 0.71 4.15
C TYR A 89 6.36 1.45 5.49
N SER A 90 7.57 1.54 6.01
CA SER A 90 7.83 2.07 7.34
C SER A 90 9.08 2.92 7.35
N THR A 91 9.05 3.99 8.15
CA THR A 91 10.21 4.84 8.37
C THR A 91 11.33 4.07 9.05
N PHE A 92 10.98 3.12 9.93
CA PHE A 92 11.95 2.35 10.68
C PHE A 92 11.98 0.91 10.18
N GLN A 93 13.19 0.45 9.83
CA GLN A 93 13.42 -0.92 9.36
C GLN A 93 13.97 -1.75 10.51
N VAL A 94 13.06 -2.35 11.28
CA VAL A 94 13.41 -3.25 12.37
C VAL A 94 13.10 -4.67 11.93
N LYS A 95 14.07 -5.58 12.12
CA LYS A 95 13.97 -6.96 11.66
C LYS A 95 12.70 -7.65 12.19
N ASP A 96 12.39 -7.48 13.48
CA ASP A 96 11.24 -8.12 14.09
C ASP A 96 9.93 -7.63 13.46
N PHE A 97 9.85 -6.34 13.14
CA PHE A 97 8.69 -5.79 12.46
C PHE A 97 8.55 -6.38 11.05
N TYR A 98 9.65 -6.43 10.31
CA TYR A 98 9.67 -7.03 8.98
C TYR A 98 9.14 -8.48 9.03
N LEU A 99 9.71 -9.30 9.91
CA LEU A 99 9.32 -10.69 10.03
C LEU A 99 7.86 -10.84 10.45
N SER A 100 7.41 -10.02 11.39
CA SER A 100 6.02 -10.03 11.86
C SER A 100 5.04 -9.75 10.71
N CYS A 101 5.30 -8.71 9.93
CA CYS A 101 4.44 -8.36 8.80
C CYS A 101 4.45 -9.45 7.73
N ARG A 102 5.61 -10.03 7.46
CA ARG A 102 5.70 -11.14 6.49
C ARG A 102 4.89 -12.35 6.94
N GLU A 103 4.97 -12.68 8.22
CA GLU A 103 4.18 -13.78 8.80
C GLU A 103 2.69 -13.51 8.74
N LEU A 104 2.29 -12.25 8.88
CA LEU A 104 0.89 -11.84 8.78
C LEU A 104 0.38 -11.80 7.34
N GLY A 105 1.26 -12.00 6.37
CA GLY A 105 0.86 -12.13 4.99
C GLY A 105 1.21 -10.95 4.07
N ALA A 106 2.05 -10.02 4.53
CA ALA A 106 2.54 -8.95 3.65
C ALA A 106 3.37 -9.55 2.52
N LEU A 107 3.14 -9.07 1.32
CA LEU A 107 3.95 -9.47 0.16
C LEU A 107 5.38 -8.97 0.34
N GLU A 108 5.53 -7.75 0.85
CA GLU A 108 6.84 -7.17 1.12
C GLU A 108 6.71 -6.07 2.18
N VAL A 109 7.82 -5.78 2.84
CA VAL A 109 7.95 -4.66 3.76
C VAL A 109 9.17 -3.87 3.33
N VAL A 110 8.99 -2.59 3.02
CA VAL A 110 10.05 -1.76 2.44
C VAL A 110 10.25 -0.50 3.26
N ALA A 111 11.41 0.14 3.10
CA ALA A 111 11.66 1.42 3.71
C ALA A 111 10.80 2.49 3.06
N LYS A 112 10.20 3.36 3.87
CA LYS A 112 9.41 4.46 3.33
C LYS A 112 10.32 5.41 2.56
N PRO A 113 10.01 5.71 1.28
CA PRO A 113 10.85 6.62 0.51
C PRO A 113 10.81 8.04 1.06
N ASP A 114 11.94 8.74 0.94
CA ASP A 114 12.06 10.13 1.38
C ASP A 114 12.55 11.07 0.28
N THR A 115 12.79 10.54 -0.92
CA THR A 115 13.20 11.32 -2.09
C THR A 115 12.43 10.85 -3.30
N ILE A 116 12.38 11.69 -4.35
CA ILE A 116 11.74 11.32 -5.61
C ILE A 116 12.40 10.08 -6.19
N GLN A 117 13.73 10.00 -6.14
CA GLN A 117 14.43 8.83 -6.69
C GLN A 117 14.09 7.55 -5.93
N ALA A 118 13.96 7.63 -4.60
CA ALA A 118 13.56 6.48 -3.80
C ALA A 118 12.14 6.02 -4.13
N TYR A 119 11.22 6.96 -4.37
CA TYR A 119 9.87 6.60 -4.84
C TYR A 119 9.91 5.91 -6.20
N ARG A 120 10.72 6.43 -7.13
CA ARG A 120 10.87 5.82 -8.45
C ARG A 120 11.41 4.40 -8.34
N ASN A 121 12.41 4.18 -7.48
CA ASN A 121 13.00 2.86 -7.29
C ASN A 121 11.98 1.89 -6.69
N MET A 122 11.23 2.32 -5.70
CA MET A 122 10.19 1.48 -5.08
C MET A 122 9.08 1.14 -6.08
N ILE A 123 8.56 2.13 -6.76
CA ILE A 123 7.46 1.94 -7.71
C ILE A 123 7.90 1.06 -8.87
N SER A 124 9.14 1.21 -9.35
CA SER A 124 9.64 0.38 -10.46
C SER A 124 9.63 -1.10 -10.10
N GLN A 125 9.88 -1.43 -8.83
CA GLN A 125 9.83 -2.82 -8.37
C GLN A 125 8.40 -3.37 -8.39
N PHE A 126 7.40 -2.52 -8.13
CA PHE A 126 5.99 -2.95 -8.08
C PHE A 126 5.39 -3.08 -9.48
N ILE A 127 5.58 -2.08 -10.32
CA ILE A 127 4.95 -2.09 -11.64
C ILE A 127 5.59 -3.11 -12.58
N ALA A 128 6.80 -3.56 -12.29
CA ALA A 128 7.48 -4.59 -13.08
C ALA A 128 7.05 -6.00 -12.69
N VAL A 129 6.29 -6.17 -11.62
CA VAL A 129 5.84 -7.49 -11.16
C VAL A 129 4.82 -8.05 -12.13
N LYS A 130 4.98 -9.31 -12.47
CA LYS A 130 4.10 -10.00 -13.41
C LYS A 130 3.32 -11.11 -12.72
#